data_540865aa63c3c3d70b9ed16ac1604385
#
_entry.id   540865aa63c3c3d70b9ed16ac1604385
#
_cell.length_a   1.000
_cell.length_b   1.000
_cell.length_c   1.000
_cell.angle_alpha   90.00
_cell.angle_beta   90.00
_cell.angle_gamma   90.00
#
_symmetry.space_group_name_H-M   'P 1'
#
loop_
_entity.id
_entity.type
_entity.pdbx_description
1 polymer ?
#
loop_
_entity_poly.entity_id
_entity_poly.type
_entity_poly.pdbx_seq_one_letter_code
_entity_poly.pdbx_strand_id
1 'polypeptide(L)'
;MRGFIGGLVMGLVIGVVLAVTAPGSKISSSPGNAGQPVAKLANSNNIEKPVKWKLASAFPSEMPLSGSLGLTMIDRLKEISSGKIEVEFHEPGALVPTLDLFEAVASGTVDAGLASSQFWGEKSAAFELFGAVPFGPDIASHLAWFRHHGGQKLYEELYHRNNIHSLICGVTGAAGAGWFDHPIKELKDLKDLKIAATGLAARVYRYIGATTVNLAPADILAALKKKQVDGVAFSTPAADEFLKLNEYAKHYYFPGWFQQAGFIDLMINLTKWEGLSKSQQKTIETACMANMDYSLAAGEAGQFDALKNIVIRGVDVKKFPPKITLALKRAWLKVARTRASANKDFRRVLNSLKNFREDYSIWQELGKI
;
A
#
# COMPACT_ATOMS: atom_id res chain seq x y z
N MET A 1 -45.25 35.59 19.40
CA MET A 1 -45.78 36.69 18.58
C MET A 1 -44.95 36.74 17.29
N ARG A 2 -45.65 36.68 16.16
CA ARG A 2 -45.23 36.96 14.77
C ARG A 2 -44.06 36.06 14.25
N GLY A 3 -44.20 35.09 13.36
CA GLY A 3 -45.10 35.03 12.18
C GLY A 3 -44.36 35.54 10.95
N PHE A 4 -43.78 34.59 10.16
CA PHE A 4 -43.59 34.87 8.71
C PHE A 4 -43.82 33.59 7.91
N ILE A 5 -44.86 33.71 7.10
CA ILE A 5 -45.40 32.79 6.11
C ILE A 5 -44.77 33.17 4.78
N GLY A 6 -44.47 32.17 3.95
CA GLY A 6 -44.73 32.33 2.52
C GLY A 6 -43.50 32.36 1.60
N GLY A 7 -43.55 31.49 0.63
CA GLY A 7 -42.80 31.61 -0.58
C GLY A 7 -42.53 30.34 -1.38
N LEU A 8 -43.63 29.65 -1.73
CA LEU A 8 -43.58 28.57 -2.74
C LEU A 8 -43.53 29.25 -4.11
N VAL A 9 -42.43 29.20 -4.83
CA VAL A 9 -42.34 29.58 -6.25
C VAL A 9 -42.27 28.36 -7.10
N MET A 10 -43.37 28.10 -7.77
CA MET A 10 -43.57 27.07 -8.79
C MET A 10 -43.00 27.58 -10.11
N GLY A 11 -41.83 27.09 -10.54
CA GLY A 11 -41.24 27.40 -11.82
C GLY A 11 -41.72 26.48 -12.92
N LEU A 12 -42.64 26.94 -13.71
CA LEU A 12 -43.13 26.27 -14.93
C LEU A 12 -42.10 26.41 -16.04
N VAL A 13 -41.44 25.35 -16.46
CA VAL A 13 -40.55 25.36 -17.63
C VAL A 13 -41.36 25.01 -18.86
N ILE A 14 -41.64 26.01 -19.69
CA ILE A 14 -42.23 25.85 -21.03
C ILE A 14 -41.10 25.46 -22.00
N GLY A 15 -41.08 24.20 -22.44
CA GLY A 15 -40.19 23.76 -23.50
C GLY A 15 -40.73 24.19 -24.87
N VAL A 16 -40.02 25.09 -25.56
CA VAL A 16 -40.28 25.45 -26.94
C VAL A 16 -39.56 24.43 -27.85
N VAL A 17 -40.34 23.60 -28.53
CA VAL A 17 -39.84 22.73 -29.62
C VAL A 17 -39.80 23.57 -30.91
N LEU A 18 -38.59 23.94 -31.33
CA LEU A 18 -38.34 24.52 -32.66
C LEU A 18 -38.19 23.36 -33.66
N ALA A 19 -39.22 23.11 -34.44
CA ALA A 19 -39.16 22.27 -35.62
C ALA A 19 -38.50 23.05 -36.77
N VAL A 20 -37.28 22.69 -37.12
CA VAL A 20 -36.63 23.20 -38.35
C VAL A 20 -37.00 22.28 -39.50
N THR A 21 -37.85 22.78 -40.37
CA THR A 21 -38.16 22.14 -41.69
C THR A 21 -37.05 22.49 -42.66
N ALA A 22 -36.24 21.49 -43.07
CA ALA A 22 -35.32 21.64 -44.21
C ALA A 22 -35.99 21.19 -45.51
N PRO A 23 -35.78 21.88 -46.64
CA PRO A 23 -36.39 21.53 -47.91
C PRO A 23 -35.69 20.31 -48.54
N GLY A 24 -36.49 19.48 -49.17
CA GLY A 24 -36.10 18.17 -49.73
C GLY A 24 -34.96 18.25 -50.74
N SER A 25 -34.00 17.41 -50.58
CA SER A 25 -33.03 17.01 -51.59
C SER A 25 -33.41 15.66 -52.14
N LYS A 26 -33.56 15.62 -53.47
CA LYS A 26 -33.90 14.45 -54.26
C LYS A 26 -32.88 13.35 -54.11
N ILE A 27 -33.32 12.16 -53.73
CA ILE A 27 -32.49 10.96 -53.75
C ILE A 27 -32.28 10.55 -55.21
N SER A 28 -31.06 10.71 -55.70
CA SER A 28 -30.60 10.14 -56.94
C SER A 28 -30.15 8.70 -56.66
N SER A 29 -30.86 7.75 -57.22
CA SER A 29 -30.50 6.32 -57.22
C SER A 29 -29.37 6.09 -58.22
N SER A 30 -28.15 5.83 -57.76
CA SER A 30 -27.07 5.29 -58.58
C SER A 30 -26.98 3.76 -58.37
N PRO A 31 -26.74 2.97 -59.43
CA PRO A 31 -26.74 1.54 -59.35
C PRO A 31 -25.45 1.00 -58.73
N GLY A 32 -25.65 -0.14 -58.13
CA GLY A 32 -24.74 -0.94 -57.34
C GLY A 32 -23.26 -0.97 -57.70
N ASN A 33 -22.47 -0.83 -56.69
CA ASN A 33 -21.11 -1.29 -56.76
C ASN A 33 -20.99 -2.57 -55.88
N ALA A 34 -20.69 -3.65 -56.56
CA ALA A 34 -20.56 -4.99 -55.99
C ALA A 34 -19.29 -5.05 -55.10
N GLY A 35 -19.46 -5.56 -53.91
CA GLY A 35 -18.44 -6.33 -53.24
C GLY A 35 -17.14 -5.61 -52.88
N GLN A 36 -17.17 -4.74 -51.84
CA GLN A 36 -15.96 -4.63 -51.04
C GLN A 36 -15.87 -5.86 -50.12
N PRO A 37 -14.73 -6.57 -50.11
CA PRO A 37 -14.55 -7.67 -49.17
C PRO A 37 -14.59 -7.10 -47.76
N VAL A 38 -15.53 -7.53 -46.94
CA VAL A 38 -15.51 -7.35 -45.49
C VAL A 38 -14.11 -7.78 -45.06
N ALA A 39 -13.33 -6.82 -44.56
CA ALA A 39 -12.03 -7.11 -44.00
C ALA A 39 -12.24 -8.24 -42.99
N LYS A 40 -11.75 -9.44 -43.34
CA LYS A 40 -11.64 -10.55 -42.41
C LYS A 40 -10.93 -9.98 -41.19
N LEU A 41 -11.67 -9.80 -40.09
CA LEU A 41 -11.08 -9.69 -38.77
C LEU A 41 -10.08 -10.84 -38.69
N ALA A 42 -8.81 -10.52 -38.76
CA ALA A 42 -7.75 -11.50 -38.58
C ALA A 42 -7.95 -12.04 -37.17
N ASN A 43 -8.60 -13.19 -37.07
CA ASN A 43 -8.51 -14.04 -35.91
C ASN A 43 -7.04 -14.46 -35.81
N SER A 44 -6.20 -13.58 -35.27
CA SER A 44 -4.94 -14.02 -34.69
C SER A 44 -5.33 -14.84 -33.46
N ASN A 45 -5.55 -16.12 -33.66
CA ASN A 45 -5.50 -17.12 -32.60
C ASN A 45 -4.08 -17.16 -32.03
N ASN A 46 -3.64 -16.04 -31.48
CA ASN A 46 -2.52 -16.02 -30.56
C ASN A 46 -3.08 -16.62 -29.25
N ILE A 47 -3.08 -17.96 -29.18
CA ILE A 47 -3.41 -18.66 -27.93
C ILE A 47 -2.33 -18.21 -26.95
N GLU A 48 -2.70 -17.27 -26.07
CA GLU A 48 -1.83 -16.83 -24.99
C GLU A 48 -1.43 -18.02 -24.14
N LYS A 49 -0.12 -18.20 -23.94
CA LYS A 49 0.37 -19.30 -23.10
C LYS A 49 -0.12 -19.09 -21.67
N PRO A 50 -0.64 -20.13 -21.01
CA PRO A 50 -0.99 -20.05 -19.60
C PRO A 50 0.23 -19.65 -18.76
N VAL A 51 -0.01 -18.82 -17.77
CA VAL A 51 1.00 -18.39 -16.78
C VAL A 51 0.83 -19.23 -15.54
N LYS A 52 1.93 -19.81 -15.05
CA LYS A 52 1.96 -20.53 -13.78
C LYS A 52 3.14 -20.02 -12.99
N TRP A 53 2.85 -19.36 -11.86
CA TRP A 53 3.84 -18.75 -11.01
C TRP A 53 3.80 -19.28 -9.59
N LYS A 54 4.96 -19.35 -8.96
CA LYS A 54 5.13 -19.50 -7.52
C LYS A 54 5.32 -18.13 -6.90
N LEU A 55 4.44 -17.78 -5.97
CA LEU A 55 4.50 -16.54 -5.21
C LEU A 55 4.91 -16.87 -3.78
N ALA A 56 6.07 -16.38 -3.35
CA ALA A 56 6.48 -16.44 -1.97
C ALA A 56 6.00 -15.19 -1.22
N SER A 57 5.40 -15.37 -0.05
CA SER A 57 4.89 -14.26 0.76
C SER A 57 5.84 -13.93 1.92
N ALA A 58 5.96 -12.63 2.22
CA ALA A 58 6.58 -12.16 3.45
C ALA A 58 5.63 -12.20 4.66
N PHE A 59 4.34 -12.43 4.41
CA PHE A 59 3.28 -12.41 5.42
C PHE A 59 2.53 -13.73 5.45
N PRO A 60 2.22 -14.28 6.65
CA PRO A 60 1.33 -15.43 6.75
C PRO A 60 0.01 -15.18 6.02
N SER A 61 -0.52 -16.18 5.30
CA SER A 61 -1.73 -16.06 4.49
C SER A 61 -2.95 -15.56 5.28
N GLU A 62 -3.04 -15.90 6.56
CA GLU A 62 -4.13 -15.50 7.45
C GLU A 62 -3.94 -14.09 8.03
N MET A 63 -2.76 -13.46 7.88
CA MET A 63 -2.51 -12.12 8.43
C MET A 63 -3.38 -11.08 7.73
N PRO A 64 -4.25 -10.35 8.47
CA PRO A 64 -5.16 -9.38 7.90
C PRO A 64 -4.42 -8.28 7.11
N LEU A 65 -4.95 -7.90 5.95
CA LEU A 65 -4.48 -6.78 5.10
C LEU A 65 -3.01 -6.88 4.64
N SER A 66 -2.40 -8.04 4.82
CA SER A 66 -1.03 -8.28 4.34
C SER A 66 -1.00 -9.62 3.60
N GLY A 67 -0.99 -10.74 4.30
CA GLY A 67 -1.01 -12.06 3.68
C GLY A 67 -2.35 -12.40 3.02
N SER A 68 -3.48 -12.10 3.67
CA SER A 68 -4.82 -12.37 3.13
C SER A 68 -5.11 -11.64 1.82
N LEU A 69 -4.50 -10.48 1.60
CA LEU A 69 -4.59 -9.78 0.31
C LEU A 69 -3.94 -10.56 -0.84
N GLY A 70 -2.91 -11.34 -0.54
CA GLY A 70 -2.27 -12.21 -1.52
C GLY A 70 -3.22 -13.28 -2.04
N LEU A 71 -3.94 -13.96 -1.15
CA LEU A 71 -4.96 -14.96 -1.54
C LEU A 71 -6.10 -14.32 -2.33
N THR A 72 -6.65 -13.21 -1.84
CA THR A 72 -7.72 -12.48 -2.54
C THR A 72 -7.30 -12.03 -3.94
N MET A 73 -6.07 -11.57 -4.12
CA MET A 73 -5.51 -11.20 -5.42
C MET A 73 -5.39 -12.42 -6.34
N ILE A 74 -4.92 -13.55 -5.84
CA ILE A 74 -4.76 -14.80 -6.60
C ILE A 74 -6.11 -15.30 -7.11
N ASP A 75 -7.13 -15.32 -6.25
CA ASP A 75 -8.48 -15.72 -6.62
C ASP A 75 -9.04 -14.83 -7.74
N ARG A 76 -8.89 -13.51 -7.60
CA ARG A 76 -9.28 -12.55 -8.64
C ARG A 76 -8.53 -12.76 -9.95
N LEU A 77 -7.22 -12.97 -9.88
CA LEU A 77 -6.43 -13.26 -11.09
C LEU A 77 -6.93 -14.48 -11.81
N LYS A 78 -7.21 -15.56 -11.08
CA LYS A 78 -7.74 -16.79 -11.64
C LYS A 78 -9.12 -16.57 -12.31
N GLU A 79 -10.02 -15.83 -11.63
CA GLU A 79 -11.35 -15.53 -12.15
C GLU A 79 -11.30 -14.68 -13.43
N ILE A 80 -10.67 -13.50 -13.39
CA ILE A 80 -10.65 -12.55 -14.52
C ILE A 80 -9.81 -13.05 -15.71
N SER A 81 -8.83 -13.91 -15.47
CA SER A 81 -8.07 -14.57 -16.54
C SER A 81 -8.73 -15.84 -17.08
N SER A 82 -9.89 -16.25 -16.54
CA SER A 82 -10.53 -17.54 -16.83
C SER A 82 -9.56 -18.72 -16.67
N GLY A 83 -8.76 -18.69 -15.59
CA GLY A 83 -7.77 -19.71 -15.26
C GLY A 83 -6.49 -19.69 -16.10
N LYS A 84 -6.28 -18.68 -16.96
CA LYS A 84 -5.05 -18.56 -17.77
C LYS A 84 -3.85 -18.06 -16.98
N ILE A 85 -4.07 -17.40 -15.84
CA ILE A 85 -3.02 -16.98 -14.91
C ILE A 85 -3.28 -17.70 -13.58
N GLU A 86 -2.43 -18.66 -13.28
CA GLU A 86 -2.46 -19.44 -12.04
C GLU A 86 -1.25 -19.04 -11.20
N VAL A 87 -1.49 -18.72 -9.94
CA VAL A 87 -0.45 -18.36 -8.97
C VAL A 87 -0.60 -19.25 -7.75
N GLU A 88 0.47 -19.95 -7.40
CA GLU A 88 0.56 -20.78 -6.20
C GLU A 88 1.15 -19.95 -5.06
N PHE A 89 0.38 -19.78 -3.99
CA PHE A 89 0.83 -19.06 -2.80
C PHE A 89 1.69 -19.95 -1.90
N HIS A 90 2.82 -19.43 -1.46
CA HIS A 90 3.71 -20.09 -0.52
C HIS A 90 3.90 -19.24 0.74
N GLU A 91 3.71 -19.86 1.89
CA GLU A 91 3.87 -19.24 3.21
C GLU A 91 5.29 -18.71 3.45
N PRO A 92 5.45 -17.74 4.38
CA PRO A 92 6.77 -17.21 4.75
C PRO A 92 7.76 -18.32 5.10
N GLY A 93 8.92 -18.29 4.47
CA GLY A 93 9.98 -19.27 4.70
C GLY A 93 9.83 -20.59 3.94
N ALA A 94 8.70 -20.85 3.26
CA ALA A 94 8.48 -22.14 2.57
C ALA A 94 9.38 -22.35 1.35
N LEU A 95 9.65 -21.29 0.58
CA LEU A 95 10.55 -21.38 -0.57
C LEU A 95 11.93 -20.78 -0.29
N VAL A 96 11.96 -19.62 0.39
CA VAL A 96 13.16 -18.87 0.72
C VAL A 96 12.96 -18.16 2.06
N PRO A 97 14.01 -17.84 2.82
CA PRO A 97 13.89 -16.99 4.01
C PRO A 97 13.22 -15.66 3.63
N THR A 98 12.31 -15.17 4.49
CA THR A 98 11.47 -13.99 4.19
C THR A 98 12.29 -12.75 3.82
N LEU A 99 13.42 -12.52 4.48
CA LEU A 99 14.26 -11.34 4.19
C LEU A 99 15.12 -11.50 2.94
N ASP A 100 15.22 -12.72 2.37
CA ASP A 100 15.93 -13.01 1.11
C ASP A 100 14.98 -12.95 -0.10
N LEU A 101 13.68 -12.70 0.12
CA LEU A 101 12.65 -12.71 -0.92
C LEU A 101 12.96 -11.74 -2.09
N PHE A 102 13.54 -10.58 -1.80
CA PHE A 102 13.92 -9.61 -2.83
C PHE A 102 14.90 -10.21 -3.84
N GLU A 103 15.98 -10.84 -3.34
CA GLU A 103 16.99 -11.49 -4.19
C GLU A 103 16.44 -12.71 -4.91
N ALA A 104 15.57 -13.46 -4.26
CA ALA A 104 14.93 -14.62 -4.87
C ALA A 104 14.05 -14.25 -6.07
N VAL A 105 13.30 -13.13 -5.97
CA VAL A 105 12.54 -12.59 -7.12
C VAL A 105 13.49 -12.01 -8.17
N ALA A 106 14.48 -11.22 -7.77
CA ALA A 106 15.44 -10.60 -8.69
C ALA A 106 16.19 -11.63 -9.53
N SER A 107 16.60 -12.74 -8.92
CA SER A 107 17.30 -13.85 -9.60
C SER A 107 16.38 -14.77 -10.41
N GLY A 108 15.06 -14.72 -10.18
CA GLY A 108 14.08 -15.63 -10.77
C GLY A 108 14.00 -17.01 -10.07
N THR A 109 14.60 -17.16 -8.88
CA THR A 109 14.44 -18.36 -8.03
C THR A 109 12.99 -18.58 -7.64
N VAL A 110 12.25 -17.50 -7.38
CA VAL A 110 10.78 -17.47 -7.32
C VAL A 110 10.24 -16.53 -8.40
N ASP A 111 9.03 -16.80 -8.89
CA ASP A 111 8.44 -16.02 -9.97
C ASP A 111 7.97 -14.66 -9.50
N ALA A 112 7.37 -14.64 -8.32
CA ALA A 112 6.80 -13.45 -7.70
C ALA A 112 6.96 -13.47 -6.17
N GLY A 113 6.84 -12.29 -5.56
CA GLY A 113 6.88 -12.12 -4.11
C GLY A 113 5.82 -11.13 -3.63
N LEU A 114 5.19 -11.40 -2.51
CA LEU A 114 4.28 -10.48 -1.82
C LEU A 114 4.98 -9.94 -0.57
N ALA A 115 5.20 -8.62 -0.53
CA ALA A 115 5.96 -7.99 0.56
C ALA A 115 5.57 -6.52 0.77
N SER A 116 6.36 -5.80 1.54
CA SER A 116 6.34 -4.34 1.61
C SER A 116 7.75 -3.81 1.35
N SER A 117 7.85 -2.77 0.53
CA SER A 117 9.13 -2.16 0.13
C SER A 117 9.98 -1.68 1.31
N GLN A 118 9.38 -1.43 2.47
CA GLN A 118 10.14 -1.05 3.67
C GLN A 118 11.15 -2.11 4.15
N PHE A 119 11.00 -3.38 3.74
CA PHE A 119 11.95 -4.45 4.08
C PHE A 119 13.28 -4.32 3.32
N TRP A 120 13.30 -3.61 2.21
CA TRP A 120 14.43 -3.53 1.28
C TRP A 120 15.35 -2.32 1.50
N GLY A 121 15.30 -1.71 2.68
CA GLY A 121 16.10 -0.53 3.03
C GLY A 121 17.61 -0.73 2.96
N GLU A 122 18.10 -1.97 3.07
CA GLU A 122 19.51 -2.31 2.88
C GLU A 122 19.92 -2.35 1.41
N LYS A 123 18.98 -2.59 0.48
CA LYS A 123 19.22 -2.51 -0.96
C LYS A 123 19.27 -1.05 -1.43
N SER A 124 18.32 -0.26 -0.99
CA SER A 124 18.33 1.19 -1.09
C SER A 124 17.38 1.79 -0.07
N ALA A 125 17.85 2.81 0.65
CA ALA A 125 16.99 3.53 1.60
C ALA A 125 15.75 4.15 0.93
N ALA A 126 15.75 4.34 -0.39
CA ALA A 126 14.62 4.86 -1.14
C ALA A 126 13.38 3.94 -1.11
N PHE A 127 13.57 2.62 -1.03
CA PHE A 127 12.47 1.67 -0.90
C PHE A 127 11.61 1.94 0.34
N GLU A 128 12.24 2.36 1.44
CA GLU A 128 11.55 2.62 2.70
C GLU A 128 10.49 3.73 2.58
N LEU A 129 10.68 4.70 1.66
CA LEU A 129 9.74 5.81 1.43
C LEU A 129 8.45 5.41 0.71
N PHE A 130 8.43 4.25 0.06
CA PHE A 130 7.22 3.71 -0.57
C PHE A 130 6.44 2.80 0.40
N GLY A 131 7.12 2.17 1.35
CA GLY A 131 6.47 1.28 2.33
C GLY A 131 5.75 2.03 3.44
N ALA A 132 6.45 2.95 4.11
CA ALA A 132 5.89 3.74 5.21
C ALA A 132 6.74 4.99 5.45
N VAL A 133 6.10 6.15 5.62
CA VAL A 133 6.78 7.43 5.81
C VAL A 133 6.45 8.00 7.18
N PRO A 134 7.44 8.23 8.05
CA PRO A 134 7.20 8.88 9.34
C PRO A 134 6.57 10.27 9.18
N PHE A 135 5.47 10.53 9.90
CA PHE A 135 4.66 11.74 9.76
C PHE A 135 4.24 12.03 8.31
N GLY A 136 4.06 10.94 7.55
CA GLY A 136 3.76 10.93 6.13
C GLY A 136 2.30 11.25 5.80
N PRO A 137 1.94 11.11 4.53
CA PRO A 137 0.58 11.30 4.06
C PRO A 137 -0.35 10.17 4.52
N ASP A 138 -1.65 10.43 4.55
CA ASP A 138 -2.69 9.41 4.61
C ASP A 138 -2.75 8.61 3.29
N ILE A 139 -3.56 7.53 3.26
CA ILE A 139 -3.65 6.64 2.09
C ILE A 139 -4.05 7.41 0.83
N ALA A 140 -5.06 8.28 0.92
CA ALA A 140 -5.58 9.00 -0.25
C ALA A 140 -4.51 9.92 -0.86
N SER A 141 -3.84 10.72 -0.04
CA SER A 141 -2.78 11.61 -0.50
C SER A 141 -1.52 10.85 -0.94
N HIS A 142 -1.20 9.72 -0.31
CA HIS A 142 -0.08 8.87 -0.75
C HIS A 142 -0.34 8.25 -2.13
N LEU A 143 -1.56 7.74 -2.38
CA LEU A 143 -1.96 7.21 -3.68
C LEU A 143 -2.01 8.30 -4.76
N ALA A 144 -2.48 9.52 -4.42
CA ALA A 144 -2.49 10.65 -5.34
C ALA A 144 -1.07 11.01 -5.79
N TRP A 145 -0.12 11.12 -4.85
CA TRP A 145 1.29 11.30 -5.19
C TRP A 145 1.82 10.17 -6.05
N PHE A 146 1.58 8.92 -5.63
CA PHE A 146 2.12 7.75 -6.31
C PHE A 146 1.66 7.68 -7.76
N ARG A 147 0.34 7.75 -8.00
CA ARG A 147 -0.24 7.53 -9.33
C ARG A 147 -0.16 8.73 -10.26
N HIS A 148 -0.23 9.96 -9.73
CA HIS A 148 -0.42 11.17 -10.55
C HIS A 148 0.71 12.19 -10.42
N HIS A 149 1.60 12.06 -9.43
CA HIS A 149 2.66 13.03 -9.17
C HIS A 149 4.07 12.43 -9.15
N GLY A 150 4.26 11.38 -9.98
CA GLY A 150 5.59 10.85 -10.30
C GLY A 150 6.12 9.78 -9.34
N GLY A 151 5.39 9.43 -8.26
CA GLY A 151 5.79 8.38 -7.33
C GLY A 151 5.97 7.03 -8.02
N GLN A 152 5.01 6.63 -8.87
CA GLN A 152 5.06 5.36 -9.60
C GLN A 152 6.31 5.24 -10.49
N LYS A 153 6.64 6.28 -11.23
CA LYS A 153 7.85 6.26 -12.08
C LYS A 153 9.12 6.05 -11.26
N LEU A 154 9.26 6.73 -10.13
CA LEU A 154 10.40 6.58 -9.24
C LEU A 154 10.49 5.17 -8.63
N TYR A 155 9.33 4.59 -8.31
CA TYR A 155 9.19 3.24 -7.79
C TYR A 155 9.59 2.19 -8.83
N GLU A 156 9.06 2.28 -10.05
CA GLU A 156 9.39 1.38 -11.16
C GLU A 156 10.87 1.46 -11.52
N GLU A 157 11.44 2.67 -11.65
CA GLU A 157 12.88 2.84 -11.90
C GLU A 157 13.75 2.15 -10.84
N LEU A 158 13.32 2.18 -9.58
CA LEU A 158 14.07 1.58 -8.49
C LEU A 158 14.03 0.06 -8.53
N TYR A 159 12.85 -0.53 -8.78
CA TYR A 159 12.67 -1.97 -8.87
C TYR A 159 13.28 -2.56 -10.14
N HIS A 160 13.09 -1.91 -11.31
CA HIS A 160 13.63 -2.39 -12.59
C HIS A 160 15.15 -2.49 -12.59
N ARG A 161 15.85 -1.56 -11.93
CA ARG A 161 17.32 -1.65 -11.77
C ARG A 161 17.77 -2.91 -11.01
N ASN A 162 16.86 -3.54 -10.29
CA ASN A 162 17.10 -4.77 -9.54
C ASN A 162 16.43 -5.99 -10.20
N ASN A 163 16.14 -5.94 -11.49
CA ASN A 163 15.50 -7.02 -12.24
C ASN A 163 14.14 -7.46 -11.67
N ILE A 164 13.39 -6.52 -11.11
CA ILE A 164 12.03 -6.74 -10.55
C ILE A 164 11.07 -5.74 -11.20
N HIS A 165 9.89 -6.20 -11.62
CA HIS A 165 8.73 -5.35 -11.85
C HIS A 165 7.84 -5.44 -10.62
N SER A 166 7.42 -4.31 -10.08
CA SER A 166 6.59 -4.30 -8.88
C SER A 166 5.33 -3.47 -9.05
N LEU A 167 4.22 -4.01 -8.56
CA LEU A 167 2.91 -3.38 -8.55
C LEU A 167 2.45 -3.21 -7.10
N ILE A 168 1.81 -2.09 -6.80
CA ILE A 168 1.09 -1.96 -5.54
C ILE A 168 -0.22 -2.72 -5.67
N CYS A 169 -0.38 -3.77 -4.87
CA CYS A 169 -1.53 -4.66 -4.88
C CYS A 169 -2.37 -4.61 -3.61
N GLY A 170 -2.03 -3.75 -2.68
CA GLY A 170 -2.80 -3.52 -1.47
C GLY A 170 -2.30 -2.31 -0.72
N VAL A 171 -3.14 -1.80 0.16
CA VAL A 171 -2.82 -0.71 1.07
C VAL A 171 -3.18 -1.09 2.50
N THR A 172 -2.42 -0.57 3.45
CA THR A 172 -2.70 -0.69 4.87
C THR A 172 -2.83 0.70 5.47
N GLY A 173 -3.71 0.83 6.46
CA GLY A 173 -3.95 2.09 7.16
C GLY A 173 -2.86 2.44 8.18
N ALA A 174 -3.25 3.28 9.13
CA ALA A 174 -2.37 3.70 10.20
C ALA A 174 -1.91 2.52 11.05
N ALA A 175 -0.60 2.43 11.28
CA ALA A 175 -0.01 1.48 12.20
C ALA A 175 -0.19 1.92 13.67
N GLY A 176 0.07 1.01 14.60
CA GLY A 176 0.34 1.33 15.99
C GLY A 176 1.71 2.01 16.15
N ALA A 177 1.84 2.92 17.10
CA ALA A 177 3.12 3.53 17.43
C ALA A 177 4.06 2.56 18.15
N GLY A 178 3.49 1.54 18.81
CA GLY A 178 4.25 0.44 19.38
C GLY A 178 3.56 -0.21 20.56
N TRP A 179 3.97 -1.45 20.84
CA TRP A 179 3.61 -2.28 21.97
C TRP A 179 4.79 -2.36 22.93
N PHE A 180 4.53 -2.17 24.22
CA PHE A 180 5.55 -2.19 25.27
C PHE A 180 5.03 -2.92 26.51
N ASP A 181 5.91 -3.52 27.27
CA ASP A 181 5.59 -4.16 28.55
C ASP A 181 5.43 -3.16 29.69
N HIS A 182 5.96 -1.94 29.53
CA HIS A 182 5.86 -0.84 30.50
C HIS A 182 5.38 0.46 29.83
N PRO A 183 4.80 1.39 30.59
CA PRO A 183 4.31 2.64 30.04
C PRO A 183 5.42 3.58 29.60
N ILE A 184 5.26 4.16 28.40
CA ILE A 184 6.17 5.18 27.86
C ILE A 184 5.61 6.57 28.18
N LYS A 185 6.18 7.25 29.15
CA LYS A 185 5.73 8.56 29.66
C LYS A 185 6.60 9.71 29.13
N GLU A 186 7.87 9.45 28.89
CA GLU A 186 8.84 10.43 28.41
C GLU A 186 9.84 9.79 27.41
N LEU A 187 10.55 10.61 26.67
CA LEU A 187 11.45 10.14 25.60
C LEU A 187 12.56 9.20 26.13
N LYS A 188 13.00 9.40 27.35
CA LYS A 188 14.05 8.54 27.96
C LYS A 188 13.55 7.10 28.13
N ASP A 189 12.24 6.87 28.27
CA ASP A 189 11.68 5.52 28.43
C ASP A 189 11.81 4.68 27.15
N LEU A 190 12.04 5.32 26.00
CA LEU A 190 12.37 4.65 24.73
C LEU A 190 13.88 4.42 24.55
N LYS A 191 14.71 5.11 25.33
CA LYS A 191 16.15 4.96 25.24
C LYS A 191 16.59 3.61 25.77
N ASP A 192 17.58 3.03 25.13
CA ASP A 192 18.17 1.73 25.47
C ASP A 192 17.22 0.51 25.28
N LEU A 193 15.93 0.71 24.93
CA LEU A 193 15.03 -0.38 24.58
C LEU A 193 15.48 -1.07 23.29
N LYS A 194 15.28 -2.36 23.24
CA LYS A 194 15.44 -3.18 22.05
C LYS A 194 14.06 -3.37 21.40
N ILE A 195 13.84 -2.71 20.28
CA ILE A 195 12.52 -2.65 19.61
C ILE A 195 12.55 -3.43 18.29
N ALA A 196 11.59 -4.35 18.10
CA ALA A 196 11.33 -4.92 16.79
C ALA A 196 10.70 -3.83 15.91
N ALA A 197 11.46 -3.35 14.94
CA ALA A 197 11.04 -2.30 14.01
C ALA A 197 11.84 -2.40 12.72
N THR A 198 11.24 -1.99 11.61
CA THR A 198 11.88 -2.01 10.30
C THR A 198 11.84 -0.63 9.62
N GLY A 199 12.58 -0.48 8.54
CA GLY A 199 12.56 0.71 7.68
C GLY A 199 12.88 2.00 8.41
N LEU A 200 12.16 3.07 8.06
CA LEU A 200 12.37 4.41 8.62
C LEU A 200 12.03 4.50 10.11
N ALA A 201 11.08 3.71 10.60
CA ALA A 201 10.77 3.63 12.04
C ALA A 201 12.00 3.18 12.84
N ALA A 202 12.65 2.10 12.41
CA ALA A 202 13.85 1.58 13.04
C ALA A 202 14.98 2.63 13.07
N ARG A 203 15.13 3.39 12.00
CA ARG A 203 16.16 4.45 11.93
C ARG A 203 15.90 5.60 12.90
N VAL A 204 14.65 5.99 13.06
CA VAL A 204 14.25 7.04 14.02
C VAL A 204 14.42 6.54 15.46
N TYR A 205 14.02 5.32 15.76
CA TYR A 205 14.23 4.72 17.10
C TYR A 205 15.73 4.65 17.44
N ARG A 206 16.59 4.20 16.52
CA ARG A 206 18.05 4.23 16.74
C ARG A 206 18.59 5.64 16.97
N TYR A 207 18.08 6.63 16.23
CA TYR A 207 18.52 8.01 16.40
C TYR A 207 18.21 8.58 17.79
N ILE A 208 17.12 8.14 18.44
CA ILE A 208 16.77 8.56 19.80
C ILE A 208 17.39 7.70 20.91
N GLY A 209 18.24 6.72 20.54
CA GLY A 209 19.01 5.93 21.47
C GLY A 209 18.45 4.53 21.77
N ALA A 210 17.40 4.07 21.07
CA ALA A 210 16.96 2.68 21.12
C ALA A 210 17.86 1.77 20.26
N THR A 211 17.84 0.47 20.52
CA THR A 211 18.35 -0.57 19.64
C THR A 211 17.19 -1.14 18.83
N THR A 212 17.40 -1.49 17.56
CA THR A 212 16.33 -2.09 16.74
C THR A 212 16.75 -3.40 16.11
N VAL A 213 15.79 -4.31 16.01
CA VAL A 213 15.94 -5.61 15.33
C VAL A 213 14.94 -5.67 14.18
N ASN A 214 15.42 -6.03 12.99
CA ASN A 214 14.56 -6.32 11.84
C ASN A 214 14.18 -7.79 11.89
N LEU A 215 12.90 -8.08 12.09
CA LEU A 215 12.36 -9.42 12.18
C LEU A 215 11.35 -9.67 11.06
N ALA A 216 11.30 -10.90 10.56
CA ALA A 216 10.18 -11.34 9.74
C ALA A 216 8.88 -11.31 10.59
N PRO A 217 7.72 -10.99 10.00
CA PRO A 217 6.46 -10.91 10.75
C PRO A 217 6.14 -12.14 11.59
N ALA A 218 6.43 -13.35 11.08
CA ALA A 218 6.21 -14.61 11.77
C ALA A 218 7.08 -14.79 13.04
N ASP A 219 8.21 -14.08 13.14
CA ASP A 219 9.18 -14.21 14.24
C ASP A 219 8.92 -13.23 15.40
N ILE A 220 8.08 -12.21 15.16
CA ILE A 220 7.86 -11.10 16.12
C ILE A 220 7.34 -11.61 17.46
N LEU A 221 6.29 -12.44 17.45
CA LEU A 221 5.69 -12.96 18.68
C LEU A 221 6.70 -13.78 19.48
N ALA A 222 7.46 -14.64 18.81
CA ALA A 222 8.47 -15.48 19.45
C ALA A 222 9.57 -14.64 20.10
N ALA A 223 10.02 -13.58 19.44
CA ALA A 223 11.02 -12.68 19.99
C ALA A 223 10.50 -11.90 21.21
N LEU A 224 9.26 -11.44 21.18
CA LEU A 224 8.63 -10.75 22.32
C LEU A 224 8.46 -11.72 23.51
N LYS A 225 7.94 -12.94 23.26
CA LYS A 225 7.79 -14.00 24.27
C LYS A 225 9.11 -14.37 24.95
N LYS A 226 10.18 -14.46 24.18
CA LYS A 226 11.53 -14.81 24.69
C LYS A 226 12.27 -13.59 25.28
N LYS A 227 11.63 -12.43 25.38
CA LYS A 227 12.24 -11.16 25.82
C LYS A 227 13.52 -10.82 25.05
N GLN A 228 13.55 -11.16 23.77
CA GLN A 228 14.62 -10.76 22.85
C GLN A 228 14.43 -9.31 22.38
N VAL A 229 13.21 -8.78 22.54
CA VAL A 229 12.84 -7.40 22.32
C VAL A 229 11.95 -6.89 23.45
N ASP A 230 12.06 -5.60 23.80
CA ASP A 230 11.30 -4.92 24.85
C ASP A 230 10.03 -4.27 24.31
N GLY A 231 9.94 -4.13 22.98
CA GLY A 231 8.78 -3.54 22.30
C GLY A 231 8.73 -3.90 20.84
N VAL A 232 7.56 -3.66 20.25
CA VAL A 232 7.27 -3.94 18.84
C VAL A 232 6.58 -2.73 18.20
N ALA A 233 7.14 -2.21 17.12
CA ALA A 233 6.54 -1.19 16.26
C ALA A 233 6.41 -1.80 14.85
N PHE A 234 5.24 -2.40 14.57
CA PHE A 234 5.12 -3.25 13.38
C PHE A 234 4.04 -2.79 12.40
N SER A 235 2.75 -2.93 12.74
CA SER A 235 1.70 -2.83 11.74
C SER A 235 0.39 -2.22 12.28
N THR A 236 -0.70 -2.52 11.60
CA THR A 236 -2.04 -2.06 11.95
C THR A 236 -2.62 -2.83 13.14
N PRO A 237 -3.62 -2.30 13.86
CA PRO A 237 -4.26 -2.99 14.98
C PRO A 237 -4.71 -4.41 14.66
N ALA A 238 -5.28 -4.65 13.47
CA ALA A 238 -5.74 -5.98 13.08
C ALA A 238 -4.58 -6.99 12.91
N ALA A 239 -3.45 -6.56 12.34
CA ALA A 239 -2.27 -7.40 12.23
C ALA A 239 -1.62 -7.64 13.60
N ASP A 240 -1.59 -6.63 14.46
CA ASP A 240 -1.05 -6.72 15.82
C ASP A 240 -1.90 -7.67 16.68
N GLU A 241 -3.25 -7.62 16.55
CA GLU A 241 -4.17 -8.56 17.19
C GLU A 241 -3.96 -9.99 16.70
N PHE A 242 -3.83 -10.20 15.38
CA PHE A 242 -3.52 -11.50 14.78
C PHE A 242 -2.22 -12.09 15.37
N LEU A 243 -1.20 -11.26 15.53
CA LEU A 243 0.06 -11.65 16.16
C LEU A 243 -0.03 -11.85 17.68
N LYS A 244 -1.19 -11.58 18.30
CA LYS A 244 -1.41 -11.74 19.74
C LYS A 244 -0.41 -10.97 20.62
N LEU A 245 0.03 -9.80 20.18
CA LEU A 245 1.03 -8.99 20.90
C LEU A 245 0.55 -8.62 22.30
N ASN A 246 -0.77 -8.52 22.50
CA ASN A 246 -1.42 -8.27 23.78
C ASN A 246 -1.18 -9.35 24.85
N GLU A 247 -0.69 -10.53 24.49
CA GLU A 247 -0.34 -11.57 25.49
C GLU A 247 0.93 -11.20 26.26
N TYR A 248 1.86 -10.48 25.63
CA TYR A 248 3.19 -10.18 26.16
C TYR A 248 3.49 -8.69 26.38
N ALA A 249 2.63 -7.79 25.84
CA ALA A 249 2.73 -6.35 26.03
C ALA A 249 1.36 -5.77 26.38
N LYS A 250 1.29 -4.87 27.36
CA LYS A 250 0.02 -4.35 27.88
C LYS A 250 -0.19 -2.86 27.57
N HIS A 251 0.82 -2.18 27.04
CA HIS A 251 0.76 -0.77 26.68
C HIS A 251 0.86 -0.62 25.16
N TYR A 252 -0.25 -0.23 24.54
CA TYR A 252 -0.33 -0.01 23.12
C TYR A 252 -0.51 1.47 22.81
N TYR A 253 0.39 2.01 22.02
CA TYR A 253 0.32 3.40 21.59
C TYR A 253 -0.22 3.49 20.17
N PHE A 254 -1.31 4.27 19.98
CA PHE A 254 -1.98 4.45 18.69
C PHE A 254 -2.48 5.90 18.55
N PRO A 255 -2.46 6.52 17.35
CA PRO A 255 -1.93 5.99 16.09
C PRO A 255 -0.41 6.05 16.02
N GLY A 256 0.15 5.28 15.09
CA GLY A 256 1.57 5.26 14.80
C GLY A 256 2.05 6.53 14.09
N TRP A 257 3.17 7.05 14.55
CA TRP A 257 3.84 8.21 13.95
C TRP A 257 4.60 7.88 12.67
N PHE A 258 4.95 6.61 12.46
CA PHE A 258 5.81 6.16 11.36
C PHE A 258 5.07 5.69 10.12
N GLN A 259 3.78 5.34 10.24
CA GLN A 259 2.96 4.88 9.13
C GLN A 259 1.53 5.36 9.28
N GLN A 260 1.07 6.24 8.38
CA GLN A 260 -0.32 6.60 8.17
C GLN A 260 -0.92 5.85 6.96
N ALA A 261 -0.05 5.42 6.06
CA ALA A 261 -0.34 4.57 4.92
C ALA A 261 0.83 3.64 4.69
N GLY A 262 0.56 2.40 4.32
CA GLY A 262 1.54 1.41 3.89
C GLY A 262 1.10 0.76 2.59
N PHE A 263 2.05 0.29 1.78
CA PHE A 263 1.79 -0.42 0.54
C PHE A 263 2.21 -1.88 0.66
N ILE A 264 1.42 -2.74 0.04
CA ILE A 264 1.72 -4.16 -0.17
C ILE A 264 2.06 -4.33 -1.65
N ASP A 265 3.23 -4.84 -1.88
CA ASP A 265 3.86 -4.95 -3.20
C ASP A 265 3.72 -6.38 -3.73
N LEU A 266 3.28 -6.51 -4.99
CA LEU A 266 3.49 -7.70 -5.80
C LEU A 266 4.76 -7.48 -6.62
N MET A 267 5.86 -8.08 -6.20
CA MET A 267 7.11 -8.13 -6.94
C MET A 267 7.08 -9.29 -7.93
N ILE A 268 7.49 -9.05 -9.16
CA ILE A 268 7.55 -10.05 -10.23
C ILE A 268 8.95 -9.99 -10.85
N ASN A 269 9.59 -11.13 -11.10
CA ASN A 269 10.85 -11.12 -11.85
C ASN A 269 10.66 -10.39 -13.19
N LEU A 270 11.52 -9.42 -13.50
CA LEU A 270 11.34 -8.53 -14.65
C LEU A 270 11.29 -9.29 -15.98
N THR A 271 12.14 -10.29 -16.16
CA THR A 271 12.13 -11.12 -17.39
C THR A 271 10.81 -11.85 -17.56
N LYS A 272 10.24 -12.35 -16.46
CA LYS A 272 8.93 -13.02 -16.50
C LYS A 272 7.79 -12.04 -16.78
N TRP A 273 7.86 -10.82 -16.25
CA TRP A 273 6.92 -9.76 -16.57
C TRP A 273 6.97 -9.33 -18.03
N GLU A 274 8.17 -9.15 -18.58
CA GLU A 274 8.38 -8.79 -19.98
C GLU A 274 7.97 -9.91 -20.95
N GLY A 275 8.01 -11.16 -20.50
CA GLY A 275 7.54 -12.32 -21.26
C GLY A 275 6.02 -12.46 -21.36
N LEU A 276 5.26 -11.66 -20.61
CA LEU A 276 3.79 -11.64 -20.66
C LEU A 276 3.28 -10.87 -21.87
N SER A 277 2.12 -11.30 -22.40
CA SER A 277 1.38 -10.48 -23.36
C SER A 277 0.87 -9.19 -22.68
N LYS A 278 0.57 -8.17 -23.49
CA LYS A 278 -0.02 -6.91 -22.98
C LYS A 278 -1.35 -7.14 -22.27
N SER A 279 -2.15 -8.11 -22.74
CA SER A 279 -3.39 -8.52 -22.12
C SER A 279 -3.14 -9.11 -20.72
N GLN A 280 -2.19 -10.03 -20.59
CA GLN A 280 -1.81 -10.63 -19.31
C GLN A 280 -1.27 -9.58 -18.32
N GLN A 281 -0.39 -8.68 -18.77
CA GLN A 281 0.09 -7.57 -17.96
C GLN A 281 -1.08 -6.73 -17.43
N LYS A 282 -2.01 -6.35 -18.32
CA LYS A 282 -3.18 -5.55 -17.96
C LYS A 282 -4.12 -6.28 -17.01
N THR A 283 -4.27 -7.59 -17.17
CA THR A 283 -5.06 -8.43 -16.26
C THR A 283 -4.48 -8.39 -14.83
N ILE A 284 -3.17 -8.55 -14.69
CA ILE A 284 -2.49 -8.49 -13.37
C ILE A 284 -2.61 -7.08 -12.75
N GLU A 285 -2.37 -6.04 -13.54
CA GLU A 285 -2.56 -4.65 -13.08
C GLU A 285 -3.99 -4.39 -12.58
N THR A 286 -4.99 -4.90 -13.32
CA THR A 286 -6.40 -4.74 -12.96
C THR A 286 -6.76 -5.49 -11.68
N ALA A 287 -6.24 -6.70 -11.51
CA ALA A 287 -6.42 -7.46 -10.27
C ALA A 287 -5.80 -6.74 -9.06
N CYS A 288 -4.59 -6.17 -9.22
CA CYS A 288 -3.96 -5.35 -8.17
C CYS A 288 -4.78 -4.10 -7.84
N MET A 289 -5.34 -3.40 -8.84
CA MET A 289 -6.20 -2.24 -8.60
C MET A 289 -7.48 -2.61 -7.84
N ALA A 290 -8.15 -3.70 -8.23
CA ALA A 290 -9.33 -4.19 -7.52
C ALA A 290 -9.00 -4.66 -6.09
N ASN A 291 -7.80 -5.23 -5.90
CA ASN A 291 -7.34 -5.65 -4.57
C ASN A 291 -7.02 -4.45 -3.67
N MET A 292 -6.54 -3.34 -4.22
CA MET A 292 -6.35 -2.09 -3.48
C MET A 292 -7.66 -1.48 -3.02
N ASP A 293 -8.70 -1.44 -3.87
CA ASP A 293 -10.04 -0.97 -3.49
C ASP A 293 -10.61 -1.81 -2.34
N TYR A 294 -10.53 -3.13 -2.45
CA TYR A 294 -10.91 -4.04 -1.38
C TYR A 294 -10.13 -3.76 -0.08
N SER A 295 -8.80 -3.57 -0.17
CA SER A 295 -7.97 -3.35 1.00
C SER A 295 -8.24 -2.03 1.71
N LEU A 296 -8.68 -1.00 0.99
CA LEU A 296 -9.13 0.26 1.58
C LEU A 296 -10.36 0.04 2.47
N ALA A 297 -11.41 -0.57 1.91
CA ALA A 297 -12.66 -0.79 2.64
C ALA A 297 -12.50 -1.79 3.80
N ALA A 298 -11.89 -2.94 3.53
CA ALA A 298 -11.64 -3.97 4.56
C ALA A 298 -10.67 -3.48 5.64
N GLY A 299 -9.70 -2.63 5.23
CA GLY A 299 -8.74 -2.01 6.12
C GLY A 299 -9.41 -1.14 7.18
N GLU A 300 -10.23 -0.20 6.77
CA GLU A 300 -10.93 0.68 7.71
C GLU A 300 -11.90 -0.10 8.62
N ALA A 301 -12.69 -1.01 8.03
CA ALA A 301 -13.64 -1.81 8.80
C ALA A 301 -12.96 -2.68 9.87
N GLY A 302 -11.90 -3.40 9.50
CA GLY A 302 -11.24 -4.34 10.40
C GLY A 302 -10.46 -3.69 11.55
N GLN A 303 -9.99 -2.44 11.39
CA GLN A 303 -9.21 -1.78 12.45
C GLN A 303 -10.06 -1.41 13.65
N PHE A 304 -11.34 -1.02 13.43
CA PHE A 304 -12.25 -0.70 14.52
C PHE A 304 -12.48 -1.91 15.44
N ASP A 305 -12.80 -3.06 14.86
CA ASP A 305 -13.05 -4.28 15.63
C ASP A 305 -11.79 -4.75 16.35
N ALA A 306 -10.63 -4.70 15.70
CA ALA A 306 -9.36 -5.05 16.31
C ALA A 306 -9.02 -4.16 17.51
N LEU A 307 -9.16 -2.84 17.40
CA LEU A 307 -8.93 -1.92 18.51
C LEU A 307 -9.88 -2.20 19.67
N LYS A 308 -11.17 -2.45 19.40
CA LYS A 308 -12.15 -2.82 20.42
C LYS A 308 -11.75 -4.11 21.14
N ASN A 309 -11.36 -5.15 20.41
CA ASN A 309 -10.93 -6.41 20.97
C ASN A 309 -9.66 -6.26 21.83
N ILE A 310 -8.69 -5.47 21.37
CA ILE A 310 -7.48 -5.14 22.12
C ILE A 310 -7.81 -4.50 23.47
N VAL A 311 -8.73 -3.53 23.48
CA VAL A 311 -9.19 -2.87 24.72
C VAL A 311 -9.94 -3.85 25.65
N ILE A 312 -10.85 -4.67 25.11
CA ILE A 312 -11.61 -5.68 25.88
C ILE A 312 -10.67 -6.68 26.57
N ARG A 313 -9.52 -6.99 25.94
CA ARG A 313 -8.47 -7.87 26.51
C ARG A 313 -7.59 -7.19 27.57
N GLY A 314 -7.97 -5.99 28.01
CA GLY A 314 -7.32 -5.26 29.10
C GLY A 314 -6.01 -4.55 28.71
N VAL A 315 -5.81 -4.26 27.42
CA VAL A 315 -4.66 -3.48 26.96
C VAL A 315 -4.91 -1.99 27.20
N ASP A 316 -3.92 -1.29 27.72
CA ASP A 316 -3.93 0.15 27.93
C ASP A 316 -3.58 0.86 26.59
N VAL A 317 -4.61 1.25 25.82
CA VAL A 317 -4.45 1.91 24.53
C VAL A 317 -4.38 3.42 24.71
N LYS A 318 -3.26 4.04 24.33
CA LYS A 318 -3.00 5.47 24.52
C LYS A 318 -2.34 6.11 23.30
N LYS A 319 -2.42 7.43 23.22
CA LYS A 319 -1.55 8.20 22.35
C LYS A 319 -0.20 8.45 23.05
N PHE A 320 0.87 8.50 22.28
CA PHE A 320 2.11 9.04 22.85
C PHE A 320 1.91 10.47 23.37
N PRO A 321 2.52 10.81 24.51
CA PRO A 321 2.54 12.19 24.97
C PRO A 321 3.03 13.15 23.88
N PRO A 322 2.45 14.36 23.77
CA PRO A 322 2.82 15.31 22.70
C PRO A 322 4.32 15.63 22.64
N LYS A 323 5.00 15.67 23.79
CA LYS A 323 6.45 15.90 23.88
C LYS A 323 7.25 14.77 23.18
N ILE A 324 6.82 13.51 23.32
CA ILE A 324 7.45 12.37 22.66
C ILE A 324 7.21 12.46 21.15
N THR A 325 5.96 12.68 20.73
CA THR A 325 5.60 12.82 19.32
C THR A 325 6.43 13.93 18.63
N LEU A 326 6.58 15.09 19.30
CA LEU A 326 7.40 16.19 18.78
C LEU A 326 8.89 15.80 18.69
N ALA A 327 9.42 15.09 19.68
CA ALA A 327 10.80 14.62 19.66
C ALA A 327 11.05 13.63 18.52
N LEU A 328 10.13 12.67 18.31
CA LEU A 328 10.18 11.73 17.19
C LEU A 328 10.09 12.44 15.82
N LYS A 329 9.25 13.47 15.71
CA LYS A 329 9.17 14.30 14.49
C LYS A 329 10.50 15.02 14.20
N ARG A 330 11.14 15.59 15.24
CA ARG A 330 12.46 16.22 15.09
C ARG A 330 13.54 15.21 14.72
N ALA A 331 13.51 14.03 15.34
CA ALA A 331 14.41 12.92 15.01
C ALA A 331 14.24 12.48 13.55
N TRP A 332 13.00 12.31 13.08
CA TRP A 332 12.71 12.01 11.68
C TRP A 332 13.33 13.03 10.73
N LEU A 333 13.14 14.32 10.97
CA LEU A 333 13.71 15.37 10.12
C LEU A 333 15.25 15.29 10.01
N LYS A 334 15.93 14.88 11.08
CA LYS A 334 17.38 14.65 11.08
C LYS A 334 17.74 13.40 10.28
N VAL A 335 17.06 12.27 10.56
CA VAL A 335 17.24 11.00 9.82
C VAL A 335 17.01 11.22 8.32
N ALA A 336 15.90 11.86 7.94
CA ALA A 336 15.58 12.14 6.54
C ALA A 336 16.66 12.97 5.85
N ARG A 337 17.17 14.02 6.50
CA ARG A 337 18.26 14.87 5.98
C ARG A 337 19.54 14.08 5.77
N THR A 338 19.95 13.29 6.77
CA THR A 338 21.15 12.45 6.68
C THR A 338 21.03 11.42 5.57
N ARG A 339 19.85 10.77 5.42
CA ARG A 339 19.62 9.80 4.34
C ARG A 339 19.61 10.47 2.97
N ALA A 340 18.99 11.63 2.82
CA ALA A 340 18.96 12.37 1.57
C ALA A 340 20.34 12.86 1.13
N SER A 341 21.25 13.17 2.07
CA SER A 341 22.65 13.50 1.72
C SER A 341 23.46 12.30 1.27
N ALA A 342 23.20 11.12 1.86
CA ALA A 342 23.97 9.91 1.60
C ALA A 342 23.44 9.07 0.41
N ASN A 343 22.15 9.20 0.05
CA ASN A 343 21.54 8.37 -0.99
C ASN A 343 20.76 9.23 -2.00
N LYS A 344 21.19 9.21 -3.27
CA LYS A 344 20.61 10.01 -4.35
C LYS A 344 19.14 9.64 -4.62
N ASP A 345 18.81 8.35 -4.60
CA ASP A 345 17.46 7.89 -4.89
C ASP A 345 16.51 8.26 -3.73
N PHE A 346 16.96 8.09 -2.48
CA PHE A 346 16.19 8.55 -1.33
C PHE A 346 15.89 10.05 -1.41
N ARG A 347 16.87 10.85 -1.77
CA ARG A 347 16.70 12.30 -1.96
C ARG A 347 15.68 12.61 -3.06
N ARG A 348 15.75 11.92 -4.22
CA ARG A 348 14.80 12.11 -5.34
C ARG A 348 13.37 11.81 -4.90
N VAL A 349 13.16 10.65 -4.27
CA VAL A 349 11.84 10.20 -3.81
C VAL A 349 11.30 11.14 -2.71
N LEU A 350 12.12 11.45 -1.71
CA LEU A 350 11.74 12.33 -0.61
C LEU A 350 11.34 13.74 -1.12
N ASN A 351 12.12 14.31 -2.05
CA ASN A 351 11.82 15.63 -2.61
C ASN A 351 10.52 15.59 -3.43
N SER A 352 10.31 14.56 -4.25
CA SER A 352 9.07 14.42 -5.02
C SER A 352 7.84 14.36 -4.09
N LEU A 353 7.89 13.51 -3.05
CA LEU A 353 6.82 13.41 -2.07
C LEU A 353 6.62 14.73 -1.29
N LYS A 354 7.69 15.39 -0.91
CA LYS A 354 7.65 16.66 -0.16
C LYS A 354 7.01 17.76 -0.98
N ASN A 355 7.44 17.96 -2.24
CA ASN A 355 6.88 18.97 -3.13
C ASN A 355 5.38 18.73 -3.35
N PHE A 356 4.99 17.49 -3.64
CA PHE A 356 3.58 17.14 -3.74
C PHE A 356 2.80 17.50 -2.47
N ARG A 357 3.33 17.19 -1.28
CA ARG A 357 2.63 17.49 -0.02
C ARG A 357 2.52 18.98 0.27
N GLU A 358 3.49 19.78 -0.14
CA GLU A 358 3.45 21.24 -0.02
C GLU A 358 2.29 21.79 -0.88
N ASP A 359 2.19 21.36 -2.14
CA ASP A 359 1.09 21.76 -3.04
C ASP A 359 -0.26 21.22 -2.58
N TYR A 360 -0.31 19.96 -2.16
CA TYR A 360 -1.52 19.29 -1.70
C TYR A 360 -2.07 19.85 -0.37
N SER A 361 -1.25 20.53 0.42
CA SER A 361 -1.66 21.13 1.69
C SER A 361 -2.83 22.11 1.54
N ILE A 362 -2.88 22.84 0.45
CA ILE A 362 -3.99 23.75 0.12
C ILE A 362 -5.31 22.99 0.05
N TRP A 363 -5.31 21.85 -0.64
CA TRP A 363 -6.50 20.99 -0.71
C TRP A 363 -6.89 20.41 0.66
N GLN A 364 -5.90 19.99 1.46
CA GLN A 364 -6.15 19.45 2.81
C GLN A 364 -6.75 20.49 3.74
N GLU A 365 -6.34 21.75 3.60
CA GLU A 365 -6.77 22.85 4.46
C GLU A 365 -8.16 23.36 4.07
N LEU A 366 -8.45 23.46 2.77
CA LEU A 366 -9.70 24.00 2.26
C LEU A 366 -10.77 22.94 1.92
N GLY A 367 -10.35 21.72 1.64
CA GLY A 367 -11.23 20.63 1.21
C GLY A 367 -11.79 19.74 2.34
N LYS A 368 -11.43 20.00 3.60
CA LYS A 368 -11.95 19.29 4.77
C LYS A 368 -12.70 20.27 5.67
N ILE A 369 -13.92 19.87 6.07
CA ILE A 369 -14.77 20.61 7.00
C ILE A 369 -14.32 20.36 8.43
#